data_2276af420f2503bc3a4fecab16f18b8f
#
_entry.id   2276af420f2503bc3a4fecab16f18b8f
#
_cell.length_a   1.000
_cell.length_b   1.000
_cell.length_c   1.000
_cell.angle_alpha   90.00
_cell.angle_beta   90.00
_cell.angle_gamma   90.00
#
_symmetry.space_group_name_H-M   'P 1'
#
loop_
_entity.id
_entity.type
_entity.pdbx_description
1 polymer ?
#
loop_
_entity_poly.entity_id
_entity_poly.type
_entity_poly.pdbx_seq_one_letter_code
_entity_poly.pdbx_strand_id
1 'polypeptide(L)'
;MSTKQLNVHTLKNDEDADARVASFFAISAIMTVVMIVVWTLAPPPSVGVKEGQLAPDIIGEAHHSGSWSDFRLYDYFNHSWEEGQPGQYIFLQFMDTDCPHCWSDAEVMGANYDNWGANGAVAFITISVGMLNTGHSRAETVAFQEKGDFEGCYQDDRNCKDRSGDTAHDWPYVDDISMKAFRDYNPPGVPFHLLLSPDGIVVWNSAMHSDEFDPLKEPAQALQHHLTGGA
;
A
#
# COMPACT_ATOMS: atom_id res chain seq x y z
N MET A 1 -0.36 72.09 50.53
CA MET A 1 -0.29 70.62 50.59
C MET A 1 -1.24 70.05 49.56
N SER A 2 -0.69 69.63 48.41
CA SER A 2 -1.52 69.07 47.29
C SER A 2 -1.47 67.54 47.40
N THR A 3 -2.53 66.93 47.77
CA THR A 3 -2.72 65.49 47.80
C THR A 3 -2.94 64.98 46.38
N LYS A 4 -1.95 64.28 45.83
CA LYS A 4 -2.07 63.53 44.58
C LYS A 4 -3.04 62.36 44.82
N GLN A 5 -4.24 62.44 44.26
CA GLN A 5 -5.12 61.29 44.17
C GLN A 5 -4.45 60.30 43.17
N LEU A 6 -4.01 59.17 43.67
CA LEU A 6 -3.57 58.03 42.82
C LEU A 6 -4.79 57.53 42.05
N ASN A 7 -4.67 57.49 40.75
CA ASN A 7 -5.72 57.10 39.83
C ASN A 7 -5.92 55.58 39.89
N VAL A 8 -6.86 55.12 40.74
CA VAL A 8 -7.19 53.67 40.94
C VAL A 8 -7.63 53.00 39.63
N HIS A 9 -8.04 53.78 38.63
CA HIS A 9 -8.46 53.26 37.31
C HIS A 9 -7.30 52.67 36.49
N THR A 10 -6.07 53.19 36.64
CA THR A 10 -4.91 52.68 35.90
C THR A 10 -4.43 51.32 36.40
N LEU A 11 -4.47 51.11 37.72
CA LEU A 11 -4.10 49.83 38.32
C LEU A 11 -5.05 48.68 37.94
N LYS A 12 -6.33 48.97 37.85
CA LYS A 12 -7.36 47.96 37.49
C LYS A 12 -7.27 47.50 36.04
N ASN A 13 -6.86 48.38 35.12
CA ASN A 13 -6.61 48.02 33.71
C ASN A 13 -5.36 47.14 33.52
N ASP A 14 -4.34 47.34 34.32
CA ASP A 14 -3.12 46.52 34.27
C ASP A 14 -3.37 45.11 34.81
N GLU A 15 -4.12 44.97 35.92
CA GLU A 15 -4.47 43.64 36.46
C GLU A 15 -5.39 42.85 35.49
N ASP A 16 -6.32 43.51 34.80
CA ASP A 16 -7.18 42.88 33.79
C ASP A 16 -6.38 42.48 32.52
N ALA A 17 -5.36 43.25 32.15
CA ALA A 17 -4.46 42.92 31.04
C ALA A 17 -3.59 41.72 31.37
N ASP A 18 -3.00 41.70 32.56
CA ASP A 18 -2.16 40.55 33.03
C ASP A 18 -2.99 39.26 33.15
N ALA A 19 -4.23 39.34 33.63
CA ALA A 19 -5.13 38.18 33.71
C ALA A 19 -5.50 37.63 32.32
N ARG A 20 -5.68 38.48 31.32
CA ARG A 20 -5.95 38.06 29.93
C ARG A 20 -4.74 37.38 29.31
N VAL A 21 -3.55 37.94 29.52
CA VAL A 21 -2.29 37.36 29.05
C VAL A 21 -2.03 36.00 29.71
N ALA A 22 -2.20 35.90 31.01
CA ALA A 22 -2.06 34.65 31.75
C ALA A 22 -3.07 33.58 31.27
N SER A 23 -4.33 33.97 31.00
CA SER A 23 -5.36 33.08 30.47
C SER A 23 -5.01 32.58 29.07
N PHE A 24 -4.47 33.45 28.20
CA PHE A 24 -4.04 33.05 26.86
C PHE A 24 -2.92 32.02 26.91
N PHE A 25 -1.90 32.20 27.75
CA PHE A 25 -0.82 31.22 27.92
C PHE A 25 -1.31 29.89 28.50
N ALA A 26 -2.23 29.93 29.48
CA ALA A 26 -2.82 28.74 30.05
C ALA A 26 -3.62 27.94 29.02
N ILE A 27 -4.45 28.60 28.22
CA ILE A 27 -5.22 27.95 27.14
C ILE A 27 -4.28 27.38 26.08
N SER A 28 -3.26 28.13 25.67
CA SER A 28 -2.27 27.66 24.70
C SER A 28 -1.52 26.42 25.22
N ALA A 29 -1.11 26.41 26.45
CA ALA A 29 -0.45 25.26 27.08
C ALA A 29 -1.37 24.03 27.15
N ILE A 30 -2.62 24.21 27.55
CA ILE A 30 -3.62 23.12 27.56
C ILE A 30 -3.85 22.59 26.14
N MET A 31 -4.02 23.45 25.13
CA MET A 31 -4.20 23.02 23.76
C MET A 31 -2.97 22.25 23.24
N THR A 32 -1.77 22.69 23.57
CA THR A 32 -0.53 21.96 23.20
C THR A 32 -0.50 20.58 23.84
N VAL A 33 -0.79 20.47 25.14
CA VAL A 33 -0.84 19.18 25.84
C VAL A 33 -1.91 18.27 25.24
N VAL A 34 -3.11 18.79 24.95
CA VAL A 34 -4.19 18.03 24.32
C VAL A 34 -3.77 17.53 22.94
N MET A 35 -3.13 18.38 22.13
CA MET A 35 -2.60 17.98 20.81
C MET A 35 -1.55 16.86 20.93
N ILE A 36 -0.62 16.98 21.87
CA ILE A 36 0.39 15.93 22.12
C ILE A 36 -0.30 14.62 22.55
N VAL A 37 -1.24 14.70 23.48
CA VAL A 37 -1.98 13.52 23.99
C VAL A 37 -2.79 12.87 22.86
N VAL A 38 -3.49 13.63 22.05
CA VAL A 38 -4.25 13.09 20.90
C VAL A 38 -3.31 12.43 19.89
N TRP A 39 -2.15 13.01 19.63
CA TRP A 39 -1.16 12.47 18.71
C TRP A 39 -0.53 11.15 19.23
N THR A 40 -0.23 11.10 20.53
CA THR A 40 0.39 9.92 21.16
C THR A 40 -0.59 8.79 21.44
N LEU A 41 -1.90 9.09 21.49
CA LEU A 41 -2.98 8.12 21.74
C LEU A 41 -3.77 7.77 20.46
N ALA A 42 -3.34 8.24 19.27
CA ALA A 42 -3.96 7.80 18.04
C ALA A 42 -3.90 6.26 17.97
N PRO A 43 -5.04 5.58 17.81
CA PRO A 43 -5.02 4.12 17.73
C PRO A 43 -4.21 3.71 16.48
N PRO A 44 -3.48 2.58 16.54
CA PRO A 44 -2.81 2.06 15.37
C PRO A 44 -3.82 1.82 14.24
N PRO A 45 -3.41 1.91 12.97
CA PRO A 45 -4.30 1.65 11.85
C PRO A 45 -4.90 0.24 11.99
N SER A 46 -6.18 0.11 11.69
CA SER A 46 -6.84 -1.20 11.65
C SER A 46 -6.25 -2.03 10.49
N VAL A 47 -6.16 -3.35 10.68
CA VAL A 47 -5.71 -4.26 9.63
C VAL A 47 -6.85 -4.51 8.64
N GLY A 48 -6.55 -4.42 7.35
CA GLY A 48 -7.52 -4.64 6.28
C GLY A 48 -7.00 -4.17 4.92
N VAL A 49 -7.88 -4.20 3.91
CA VAL A 49 -7.53 -3.90 2.51
C VAL A 49 -8.10 -2.58 2.01
N LYS A 50 -8.82 -1.84 2.86
CA LYS A 50 -9.31 -0.51 2.49
C LYS A 50 -8.18 0.51 2.59
N GLU A 51 -8.25 1.54 1.80
CA GLU A 51 -7.31 2.67 1.89
C GLU A 51 -7.29 3.25 3.31
N GLY A 52 -6.08 3.53 3.79
CA GLY A 52 -5.82 3.96 5.16
C GLY A 52 -5.68 2.81 6.18
N GLN A 53 -5.83 1.54 5.78
CA GLN A 53 -5.63 0.39 6.66
C GLN A 53 -4.25 -0.23 6.46
N LEU A 54 -3.71 -0.85 7.50
CA LEU A 54 -2.50 -1.68 7.40
C LEU A 54 -2.85 -2.97 6.67
N ALA A 55 -2.13 -3.29 5.59
CA ALA A 55 -2.34 -4.52 4.85
C ALA A 55 -2.15 -5.76 5.75
N PRO A 56 -2.99 -6.81 5.60
CA PRO A 56 -2.78 -8.08 6.31
C PRO A 56 -1.43 -8.70 5.95
N ASP A 57 -0.76 -9.35 6.93
CA ASP A 57 0.51 -10.04 6.66
C ASP A 57 0.29 -11.26 5.75
N ILE A 58 1.19 -11.46 4.80
CA ILE A 58 1.25 -12.64 3.94
C ILE A 58 2.50 -13.43 4.31
N ILE A 59 2.32 -14.68 4.70
CA ILE A 59 3.41 -15.59 5.06
C ILE A 59 3.29 -16.83 4.18
N GLY A 60 4.36 -17.20 3.49
CA GLY A 60 4.41 -18.33 2.59
C GLY A 60 5.79 -18.56 2.03
N GLU A 61 5.88 -19.15 0.85
CA GLU A 61 7.10 -19.26 0.07
C GLU A 61 6.92 -18.49 -1.23
N ALA A 62 7.96 -17.81 -1.68
CA ALA A 62 7.99 -17.10 -2.94
C ALA A 62 9.07 -17.65 -3.87
N HIS A 63 8.74 -17.75 -5.16
CA HIS A 63 9.72 -17.98 -6.21
C HIS A 63 10.31 -16.66 -6.69
N HIS A 64 11.62 -16.54 -6.63
CA HIS A 64 12.35 -15.40 -7.17
C HIS A 64 13.79 -15.83 -7.51
N SER A 65 14.34 -15.32 -8.61
CA SER A 65 15.70 -15.62 -9.06
C SER A 65 15.98 -17.13 -9.17
N GLY A 66 15.02 -17.91 -9.67
CA GLY A 66 15.14 -19.34 -9.94
C GLY A 66 15.02 -20.24 -8.71
N SER A 67 14.58 -19.75 -7.56
CA SER A 67 14.44 -20.56 -6.34
C SER A 67 13.25 -20.15 -5.47
N TRP A 68 12.73 -21.11 -4.70
CA TRP A 68 11.75 -20.87 -3.66
C TRP A 68 12.44 -20.55 -2.33
N SER A 69 11.93 -19.56 -1.62
CA SER A 69 12.40 -19.17 -0.28
C SER A 69 11.24 -18.68 0.59
N ASP A 70 11.45 -18.67 1.90
CA ASP A 70 10.49 -18.12 2.86
C ASP A 70 10.18 -16.65 2.50
N PHE A 71 8.91 -16.32 2.57
CA PHE A 71 8.38 -14.99 2.27
C PHE A 71 7.50 -14.49 3.42
N ARG A 72 7.68 -13.24 3.74
CA ARG A 72 6.79 -12.50 4.63
C ARG A 72 6.61 -11.07 4.14
N LEU A 73 5.36 -10.64 3.94
CA LEU A 73 5.07 -9.29 3.45
C LEU A 73 5.56 -8.20 4.42
N TYR A 74 5.42 -8.43 5.74
CA TYR A 74 5.83 -7.44 6.73
C TYR A 74 7.34 -7.16 6.76
N ASP A 75 8.18 -8.04 6.20
CA ASP A 75 9.62 -7.81 6.06
C ASP A 75 9.97 -6.71 5.04
N TYR A 76 8.99 -6.33 4.19
CA TYR A 76 9.10 -5.22 3.25
C TYR A 76 8.73 -3.88 3.87
N PHE A 77 8.12 -3.86 5.07
CA PHE A 77 7.61 -2.64 5.68
C PHE A 77 8.69 -1.88 6.43
N ASN A 78 8.73 -0.57 6.21
CA ASN A 78 9.51 0.36 7.02
C ASN A 78 8.58 1.07 8.01
N HIS A 79 8.37 0.46 9.19
CA HIS A 79 7.47 0.99 10.23
C HIS A 79 7.87 2.37 10.79
N SER A 80 9.06 2.88 10.44
CA SER A 80 9.51 4.22 10.81
C SER A 80 9.35 5.25 9.70
N TRP A 81 8.79 4.85 8.57
CA TRP A 81 8.54 5.75 7.45
C TRP A 81 7.43 6.76 7.79
N GLU A 82 7.64 7.99 7.36
CA GLU A 82 6.65 9.07 7.46
C GLU A 82 6.39 9.64 6.06
N GLU A 83 5.16 10.09 5.83
CA GLU A 83 4.78 10.68 4.56
C GLU A 83 5.71 11.85 4.16
N GLY A 84 6.13 11.84 2.90
CA GLY A 84 7.08 12.81 2.36
C GLY A 84 8.56 12.41 2.50
N GLN A 85 8.87 11.31 3.20
CA GLN A 85 10.22 10.74 3.23
C GLN A 85 10.43 9.78 2.04
N PRO A 86 11.70 9.62 1.57
CA PRO A 86 12.02 8.57 0.62
C PRO A 86 11.69 7.19 1.20
N GLY A 87 11.08 6.33 0.40
CA GLY A 87 10.73 4.97 0.80
C GLY A 87 10.31 4.14 -0.40
N GLN A 88 10.41 2.81 -0.28
CA GLN A 88 10.00 1.88 -1.31
C GLN A 88 8.53 1.52 -1.08
N TYR A 89 7.68 1.86 -2.05
CA TYR A 89 6.29 1.41 -2.07
C TYR A 89 6.21 -0.08 -2.40
N ILE A 90 5.08 -0.72 -2.10
CA ILE A 90 4.88 -2.14 -2.40
C ILE A 90 3.63 -2.27 -3.28
N PHE A 91 3.79 -2.89 -4.45
CA PHE A 91 2.69 -3.18 -5.36
C PHE A 91 2.35 -4.66 -5.29
N LEU A 92 1.17 -4.99 -4.75
CA LEU A 92 0.67 -6.35 -4.65
C LEU A 92 -0.29 -6.64 -5.81
N GLN A 93 -0.10 -7.79 -6.46
CA GLN A 93 -1.03 -8.35 -7.43
C GLN A 93 -1.49 -9.72 -6.95
N PHE A 94 -2.80 -9.96 -6.90
CA PHE A 94 -3.38 -11.31 -6.82
C PHE A 94 -3.75 -11.76 -8.23
N MET A 95 -3.27 -12.91 -8.64
CA MET A 95 -3.49 -13.44 -9.98
C MET A 95 -3.64 -14.96 -9.97
N ASP A 96 -4.27 -15.47 -11.01
CA ASP A 96 -4.40 -16.89 -11.30
C ASP A 96 -3.87 -17.15 -12.71
N THR A 97 -3.06 -18.16 -12.89
CA THR A 97 -2.45 -18.52 -14.18
C THR A 97 -3.48 -18.90 -15.23
N ASP A 98 -4.67 -19.31 -14.80
CA ASP A 98 -5.79 -19.66 -15.65
C ASP A 98 -6.71 -18.50 -16.00
N CYS A 99 -6.50 -17.34 -15.39
CA CYS A 99 -7.35 -16.18 -15.59
C CYS A 99 -7.00 -15.44 -16.89
N PRO A 100 -7.93 -15.32 -17.88
CA PRO A 100 -7.67 -14.59 -19.13
C PRO A 100 -7.27 -13.13 -18.94
N HIS A 101 -7.85 -12.47 -17.93
CA HIS A 101 -7.52 -11.08 -17.60
C HIS A 101 -6.13 -10.95 -16.99
N CYS A 102 -5.70 -11.92 -16.17
CA CYS A 102 -4.33 -11.96 -15.62
C CYS A 102 -3.29 -12.15 -16.73
N TRP A 103 -3.63 -12.87 -17.79
CA TRP A 103 -2.79 -13.01 -18.96
C TRP A 103 -2.54 -11.68 -19.66
N SER A 104 -3.58 -10.90 -19.88
CA SER A 104 -3.46 -9.56 -20.47
C SER A 104 -2.75 -8.59 -19.54
N ASP A 105 -3.00 -8.72 -18.24
CA ASP A 105 -2.40 -7.88 -17.20
C ASP A 105 -0.89 -8.12 -17.02
N ALA A 106 -0.39 -9.31 -17.40
CA ALA A 106 1.02 -9.64 -17.28
C ALA A 106 1.95 -8.67 -18.05
N GLU A 107 1.53 -8.19 -19.22
CA GLU A 107 2.25 -7.17 -19.99
C GLU A 107 2.25 -5.81 -19.28
N VAL A 108 1.09 -5.42 -18.72
CA VAL A 108 0.93 -4.17 -17.97
C VAL A 108 1.81 -4.20 -16.71
N MET A 109 1.85 -5.33 -16.01
CA MET A 109 2.72 -5.53 -14.84
C MET A 109 4.20 -5.40 -15.22
N GLY A 110 4.64 -6.02 -16.34
CA GLY A 110 6.01 -5.89 -16.85
C GLY A 110 6.37 -4.43 -17.14
N ALA A 111 5.50 -3.69 -17.85
CA ALA A 111 5.73 -2.28 -18.16
C ALA A 111 5.79 -1.40 -16.91
N ASN A 112 4.95 -1.66 -15.90
CA ASN A 112 5.01 -0.95 -14.62
C ASN A 112 6.29 -1.28 -13.83
N TYR A 113 6.73 -2.54 -13.85
CA TYR A 113 7.98 -2.94 -13.24
C TYR A 113 9.19 -2.24 -13.87
N ASP A 114 9.25 -2.17 -15.20
CA ASP A 114 10.33 -1.46 -15.91
C ASP A 114 10.40 0.02 -15.51
N ASN A 115 9.27 0.65 -15.30
CA ASN A 115 9.20 2.06 -14.92
C ASN A 115 9.52 2.32 -13.44
N TRP A 116 9.09 1.45 -12.53
CA TRP A 116 9.07 1.72 -11.09
C TRP A 116 9.76 0.67 -10.22
N GLY A 117 9.75 -0.60 -10.66
CA GLY A 117 10.34 -1.73 -9.93
C GLY A 117 11.84 -1.82 -10.15
N ALA A 118 12.29 -1.78 -11.40
CA ALA A 118 13.69 -1.92 -11.77
C ALA A 118 14.60 -0.86 -11.15
N ASN A 119 14.07 0.32 -10.83
CA ASN A 119 14.81 1.39 -10.15
C ASN A 119 14.70 1.36 -8.62
N GLY A 120 13.96 0.39 -8.05
CA GLY A 120 13.78 0.20 -6.62
C GLY A 120 12.77 1.15 -5.96
N ALA A 121 12.02 1.95 -6.72
CA ALA A 121 10.98 2.82 -6.17
C ALA A 121 9.79 2.02 -5.63
N VAL A 122 9.50 0.88 -6.26
CA VAL A 122 8.40 -0.02 -5.89
C VAL A 122 8.90 -1.47 -5.82
N ALA A 123 8.57 -2.16 -4.75
CA ALA A 123 8.68 -3.62 -4.67
C ALA A 123 7.42 -4.24 -5.28
N PHE A 124 7.55 -4.98 -6.38
CA PHE A 124 6.47 -5.74 -6.97
C PHE A 124 6.39 -7.11 -6.32
N ILE A 125 5.19 -7.57 -6.00
CA ILE A 125 4.94 -8.89 -5.41
C ILE A 125 3.66 -9.44 -6.01
N THR A 126 3.72 -10.63 -6.59
CA THR A 126 2.55 -11.33 -7.12
C THR A 126 2.16 -12.48 -6.21
N ILE A 127 0.89 -12.56 -5.86
CA ILE A 127 0.29 -13.65 -5.08
C ILE A 127 -0.44 -14.55 -6.07
N SER A 128 0.15 -15.73 -6.31
CA SER A 128 -0.39 -16.72 -7.23
C SER A 128 -1.41 -17.60 -6.51
N VAL A 129 -2.66 -17.52 -6.94
CA VAL A 129 -3.80 -18.23 -6.34
C VAL A 129 -4.35 -19.29 -7.30
N GLY A 130 -4.96 -20.34 -6.77
CA GLY A 130 -5.64 -21.38 -7.54
C GLY A 130 -7.17 -21.23 -7.45
N MET A 131 -7.70 -20.12 -7.96
CA MET A 131 -9.13 -19.81 -7.86
C MET A 131 -9.96 -20.50 -8.95
N LEU A 132 -9.43 -20.56 -10.17
CA LEU A 132 -10.18 -21.02 -11.34
C LEU A 132 -9.93 -22.49 -11.67
N ASN A 133 -8.77 -23.04 -11.30
CA ASN A 133 -8.41 -24.42 -11.56
C ASN A 133 -7.84 -25.12 -10.32
N THR A 134 -8.31 -26.33 -10.03
CA THR A 134 -7.78 -27.18 -8.96
C THR A 134 -6.47 -27.86 -9.32
N GLY A 135 -6.05 -27.79 -10.60
CA GLY A 135 -4.77 -28.31 -11.10
C GLY A 135 -3.58 -27.38 -10.91
N HIS A 136 -3.82 -26.14 -10.46
CA HIS A 136 -2.78 -25.13 -10.25
C HIS A 136 -1.60 -25.67 -9.42
N SER A 137 -0.39 -25.38 -9.86
CA SER A 137 0.83 -25.92 -9.25
C SER A 137 1.95 -24.88 -9.19
N ARG A 138 2.94 -25.12 -8.32
CA ARG A 138 4.18 -24.32 -8.27
C ARG A 138 4.93 -24.30 -9.60
N ALA A 139 4.94 -25.41 -10.32
CA ALA A 139 5.59 -25.50 -11.63
C ALA A 139 4.92 -24.57 -12.64
N GLU A 140 3.61 -24.51 -12.62
CA GLU A 140 2.81 -23.61 -13.45
C GLU A 140 3.03 -22.13 -13.07
N THR A 141 3.02 -21.82 -11.77
CA THR A 141 3.33 -20.46 -11.26
C THR A 141 4.71 -19.98 -11.74
N VAL A 142 5.74 -20.85 -11.63
CA VAL A 142 7.10 -20.55 -12.09
C VAL A 142 7.12 -20.36 -13.62
N ALA A 143 6.44 -21.25 -14.35
CA ALA A 143 6.39 -21.14 -15.80
C ALA A 143 5.67 -19.85 -16.25
N PHE A 144 4.60 -19.45 -15.58
CA PHE A 144 3.95 -18.19 -15.85
C PHE A 144 4.88 -16.99 -15.55
N GLN A 145 5.55 -16.98 -14.42
CA GLN A 145 6.52 -15.94 -14.04
C GLN A 145 7.64 -15.82 -15.05
N GLU A 146 8.29 -16.93 -15.38
CA GLU A 146 9.49 -16.98 -16.21
C GLU A 146 9.22 -17.06 -17.73
N LYS A 147 7.95 -17.08 -18.15
CA LYS A 147 7.54 -17.43 -19.54
C LYS A 147 8.10 -18.78 -19.98
N GLY A 148 8.13 -19.74 -19.05
CA GLY A 148 8.63 -21.08 -19.29
C GLY A 148 7.67 -21.97 -20.08
N ASP A 149 8.20 -23.04 -20.63
CA ASP A 149 7.43 -24.03 -21.38
C ASP A 149 6.65 -24.95 -20.42
N PHE A 150 5.37 -24.71 -20.28
CA PHE A 150 4.45 -25.48 -19.44
C PHE A 150 3.05 -25.44 -20.06
N GLU A 151 2.51 -26.60 -20.42
CA GLU A 151 1.13 -26.73 -20.84
C GLU A 151 0.20 -26.74 -19.63
N GLY A 152 -0.92 -26.05 -19.68
CA GLY A 152 -1.90 -26.03 -18.61
C GLY A 152 -2.23 -24.66 -18.02
N CYS A 153 -1.67 -23.59 -18.60
CA CYS A 153 -2.09 -22.23 -18.29
C CYS A 153 -3.36 -21.85 -19.10
N TYR A 154 -4.03 -20.75 -18.72
CA TYR A 154 -5.20 -20.19 -19.43
C TYR A 154 -6.32 -21.20 -19.55
N GLN A 155 -6.84 -21.68 -18.42
CA GLN A 155 -7.90 -22.70 -18.37
C GLN A 155 -7.48 -24.03 -19.00
N ASP A 156 -6.25 -24.47 -18.78
CA ASP A 156 -5.62 -25.65 -19.39
C ASP A 156 -5.55 -25.66 -20.93
N ASP A 157 -5.70 -24.49 -21.59
CA ASP A 157 -5.81 -24.38 -23.03
C ASP A 157 -4.54 -23.84 -23.72
N ARG A 158 -3.59 -23.28 -22.95
CA ARG A 158 -2.38 -22.66 -23.50
C ARG A 158 -1.12 -22.99 -22.74
N ASN A 159 -0.02 -22.79 -23.44
CA ASN A 159 1.30 -22.86 -22.84
C ASN A 159 1.63 -21.53 -22.11
N CYS A 160 2.15 -21.59 -20.90
CA CYS A 160 2.48 -20.43 -20.09
C CYS A 160 3.47 -19.47 -20.76
N LYS A 161 4.36 -19.98 -21.65
CA LYS A 161 5.29 -19.13 -22.43
C LYS A 161 4.59 -18.13 -23.36
N ASP A 162 3.32 -18.41 -23.71
CA ASP A 162 2.54 -17.61 -24.64
C ASP A 162 1.79 -16.46 -23.95
N ARG A 163 1.94 -16.28 -22.61
CA ARG A 163 1.34 -15.14 -21.89
C ARG A 163 1.78 -13.80 -22.45
N SER A 164 0.96 -12.76 -22.29
CA SER A 164 1.28 -11.40 -22.74
C SER A 164 2.56 -10.87 -22.08
N GLY A 165 3.17 -9.89 -22.73
CA GLY A 165 4.47 -9.31 -22.38
C GLY A 165 5.65 -10.13 -22.91
N ASP A 166 6.78 -9.46 -23.16
CA ASP A 166 7.91 -10.05 -23.86
C ASP A 166 8.93 -10.71 -22.93
N THR A 167 8.92 -10.37 -21.64
CA THR A 167 9.96 -10.76 -20.69
C THR A 167 9.41 -11.58 -19.53
N ALA A 168 10.30 -12.34 -18.87
CA ALA A 168 10.05 -12.90 -17.56
C ALA A 168 9.79 -11.78 -16.52
N HIS A 169 9.06 -12.11 -15.48
CA HIS A 169 8.82 -11.19 -14.37
C HIS A 169 9.92 -11.35 -13.30
N ASP A 170 10.74 -10.31 -13.12
CA ASP A 170 11.86 -10.31 -12.18
C ASP A 170 11.45 -9.75 -10.80
N TRP A 171 10.42 -10.35 -10.22
CA TRP A 171 9.95 -10.05 -8.86
C TRP A 171 9.32 -11.29 -8.20
N PRO A 172 9.19 -11.34 -6.85
CA PRO A 172 8.66 -12.49 -6.13
C PRO A 172 7.24 -12.88 -6.53
N TYR A 173 7.03 -14.19 -6.75
CA TYR A 173 5.73 -14.82 -6.91
C TYR A 173 5.48 -15.72 -5.70
N VAL A 174 4.55 -15.30 -4.84
CA VAL A 174 4.20 -16.01 -3.61
C VAL A 174 3.19 -17.12 -3.92
N ASP A 175 3.46 -18.32 -3.41
CA ASP A 175 2.56 -19.45 -3.51
C ASP A 175 1.39 -19.31 -2.54
N ASP A 176 0.20 -19.01 -3.04
CA ASP A 176 -1.07 -19.04 -2.28
C ASP A 176 -2.06 -20.06 -2.86
N ILE A 177 -1.55 -21.21 -3.34
CA ILE A 177 -2.40 -22.32 -3.81
C ILE A 177 -3.39 -22.75 -2.73
N SER A 178 -3.02 -22.59 -1.46
CA SER A 178 -3.93 -22.82 -0.31
C SER A 178 -5.07 -21.82 -0.18
N MET A 179 -5.03 -20.71 -0.91
CA MET A 179 -5.98 -19.60 -0.86
C MET A 179 -6.07 -18.91 0.51
N LYS A 180 -4.97 -18.94 1.29
CA LYS A 180 -4.98 -18.31 2.62
C LYS A 180 -4.92 -16.79 2.50
N ALA A 181 -3.94 -16.26 1.78
CA ALA A 181 -3.81 -14.83 1.55
C ALA A 181 -5.03 -14.28 0.79
N PHE A 182 -5.52 -15.02 -0.21
CA PHE A 182 -6.75 -14.66 -0.93
C PHE A 182 -7.95 -14.49 0.00
N ARG A 183 -8.15 -15.41 0.96
CA ARG A 183 -9.26 -15.30 1.93
C ARG A 183 -9.06 -14.14 2.91
N ASP A 184 -7.83 -13.89 3.35
CA ASP A 184 -7.53 -12.80 4.29
C ASP A 184 -7.72 -11.42 3.64
N TYR A 185 -7.39 -11.29 2.35
CA TYR A 185 -7.59 -10.08 1.55
C TYR A 185 -8.99 -9.96 0.95
N ASN A 186 -9.68 -11.08 0.74
CA ASN A 186 -11.03 -11.17 0.19
C ASN A 186 -11.26 -10.29 -1.07
N PRO A 187 -10.38 -10.41 -2.10
CA PRO A 187 -10.56 -9.63 -3.32
C PRO A 187 -11.83 -10.04 -4.07
N PRO A 188 -12.46 -9.15 -4.84
CA PRO A 188 -13.67 -9.47 -5.60
C PRO A 188 -13.41 -10.43 -6.77
N GLY A 189 -12.17 -10.64 -7.14
CA GLY A 189 -11.71 -11.47 -8.26
C GLY A 189 -10.23 -11.29 -8.53
N VAL A 190 -9.76 -11.82 -9.66
CA VAL A 190 -8.38 -11.63 -10.17
C VAL A 190 -8.42 -11.14 -11.63
N PRO A 191 -7.48 -10.28 -12.09
CA PRO A 191 -6.40 -9.70 -11.28
C PRO A 191 -6.94 -8.68 -10.27
N PHE A 192 -6.31 -8.61 -9.10
CA PHE A 192 -6.62 -7.61 -8.08
C PHE A 192 -5.33 -6.97 -7.60
N HIS A 193 -5.32 -5.65 -7.48
CA HIS A 193 -4.12 -4.88 -7.18
C HIS A 193 -4.28 -3.99 -5.97
N LEU A 194 -3.20 -3.85 -5.23
CA LEU A 194 -3.05 -2.91 -4.11
C LEU A 194 -1.72 -2.19 -4.24
N LEU A 195 -1.71 -0.90 -3.91
CA LEU A 195 -0.48 -0.16 -3.66
C LEU A 195 -0.41 0.15 -2.17
N LEU A 196 0.72 -0.20 -1.56
CA LEU A 196 1.00 0.07 -0.16
C LEU A 196 2.10 1.13 -0.07
N SER A 197 1.97 2.04 0.90
CA SER A 197 3.07 2.92 1.30
C SER A 197 4.20 2.12 1.96
N PRO A 198 5.38 2.70 2.13
CA PRO A 198 6.52 2.00 2.71
C PRO A 198 6.28 1.42 4.10
N ASP A 199 5.36 1.96 4.89
CA ASP A 199 4.95 1.46 6.21
C ASP A 199 3.85 0.40 6.16
N GLY A 200 3.40 0.03 4.96
CA GLY A 200 2.42 -1.04 4.73
C GLY A 200 0.96 -0.58 4.73
N ILE A 201 0.70 0.72 4.77
CA ILE A 201 -0.67 1.23 4.66
C ILE A 201 -1.15 1.14 3.21
N VAL A 202 -2.36 0.64 3.00
CA VAL A 202 -3.00 0.63 1.68
C VAL A 202 -3.28 2.07 1.26
N VAL A 203 -2.63 2.53 0.19
CA VAL A 203 -2.83 3.87 -0.37
C VAL A 203 -3.68 3.85 -1.63
N TRP A 204 -3.83 2.69 -2.26
CA TRP A 204 -4.71 2.47 -3.39
C TRP A 204 -5.17 1.01 -3.45
N ASN A 205 -6.45 0.82 -3.79
CA ASN A 205 -7.09 -0.48 -3.94
C ASN A 205 -7.91 -0.50 -5.22
N SER A 206 -7.55 -1.33 -6.20
CA SER A 206 -8.19 -1.40 -7.52
C SER A 206 -9.71 -1.65 -7.46
N ALA A 207 -10.20 -2.36 -6.45
CA ALA A 207 -11.64 -2.60 -6.28
C ALA A 207 -12.41 -1.35 -5.83
N MET A 208 -11.73 -0.35 -5.25
CA MET A 208 -12.33 0.92 -4.84
C MET A 208 -12.34 1.96 -5.98
N HIS A 209 -11.52 1.75 -7.02
CA HIS A 209 -11.35 2.61 -8.20
C HIS A 209 -11.89 1.94 -9.47
N SER A 210 -13.04 1.28 -9.39
CA SER A 210 -13.63 0.53 -10.50
C SER A 210 -14.54 1.36 -11.43
N ASP A 211 -14.80 2.63 -11.09
CA ASP A 211 -15.60 3.54 -11.93
C ASP A 211 -14.86 3.86 -13.23
N GLU A 212 -15.59 3.92 -14.35
CA GLU A 212 -15.01 4.17 -15.67
C GLU A 212 -14.29 5.52 -15.76
N PHE A 213 -14.74 6.50 -15.01
CA PHE A 213 -14.20 7.86 -15.02
C PHE A 213 -13.22 8.14 -13.86
N ASP A 214 -12.89 7.12 -13.05
CA ASP A 214 -11.94 7.29 -11.96
C ASP A 214 -10.52 7.52 -12.51
N PRO A 215 -9.86 8.65 -12.17
CA PRO A 215 -8.52 8.95 -12.66
C PRO A 215 -7.44 7.99 -12.13
N LEU A 216 -7.75 7.23 -11.09
CA LEU A 216 -6.85 6.23 -10.50
C LEU A 216 -7.29 4.79 -10.78
N LYS A 217 -8.12 4.57 -11.81
CA LYS A 217 -8.63 3.25 -12.15
C LYS A 217 -7.54 2.25 -12.52
N GLU A 218 -6.57 2.71 -13.30
CA GLU A 218 -5.52 1.85 -13.82
C GLU A 218 -4.28 1.84 -12.91
N PRO A 219 -3.61 0.69 -12.73
CA PRO A 219 -2.40 0.56 -11.89
C PRO A 219 -1.31 1.60 -12.20
N ALA A 220 -1.07 1.87 -13.49
CA ALA A 220 -0.06 2.84 -13.90
C ALA A 220 -0.37 4.27 -13.44
N GLN A 221 -1.64 4.65 -13.45
CA GLN A 221 -2.10 5.97 -12.98
C GLN A 221 -1.97 6.09 -11.47
N ALA A 222 -2.34 5.04 -10.73
CA ALA A 222 -2.18 4.99 -9.28
C ALA A 222 -0.71 5.08 -8.86
N LEU A 223 0.17 4.30 -9.50
CA LEU A 223 1.61 4.35 -9.28
C LEU A 223 2.17 5.76 -9.56
N GLN A 224 1.83 6.35 -10.71
CA GLN A 224 2.28 7.69 -11.04
C GLN A 224 1.79 8.70 -10.00
N HIS A 225 0.51 8.70 -9.63
CA HIS A 225 -0.07 9.62 -8.66
C HIS A 225 0.66 9.57 -7.31
N HIS A 226 0.81 8.39 -6.73
CA HIS A 226 1.40 8.23 -5.40
C HIS A 226 2.92 8.43 -5.36
N LEU A 227 3.63 8.10 -6.45
CA LEU A 227 5.09 8.22 -6.50
C LEU A 227 5.58 9.62 -6.92
N THR A 228 4.77 10.38 -7.67
CA THR A 228 5.15 11.72 -8.15
C THR A 228 4.47 12.87 -7.40
N GLY A 229 3.66 12.56 -6.39
CA GLY A 229 3.00 13.57 -5.56
C GLY A 229 1.75 14.18 -6.20
N GLY A 230 1.06 13.46 -7.10
CA GLY A 230 -0.24 13.88 -7.64
C GLY A 230 -0.19 15.23 -8.37
N ALA A 231 0.68 15.34 -9.38
CA ALA A 231 0.75 16.54 -10.21
C ALA A 231 -0.37 16.59 -11.25
#